data_ac3c1b02202f85babf5f9a3854e9b041
#
_entry.id   ac3c1b02202f85babf5f9a3854e9b041
#
_cell.length_a   1.000
_cell.length_b   1.000
_cell.length_c   1.000
_cell.angle_alpha   90.00
_cell.angle_beta   90.00
_cell.angle_gamma   90.00
#
_symmetry.space_group_name_H-M   'P 1'
#
loop_
_entity.id
_entity.type
_entity.pdbx_description
1 polymer ?
#
loop_
_entity_poly.entity_id
_entity_poly.type
_entity_poly.pdbx_seq_one_letter_code
_entity_poly.pdbx_strand_id
1 'polypeptide(L)'
;MKKRRLSSKEIKEFLVLNPDFFVKNPEVLNSVELVHQSGNAVSLIEKQVELLRTNYNSTTDKLMDLLQVAKNNDDIFALTKKLILSLIEASNIEEIVELVEESFKSEFGVKDSKVLFFSESSLNFPQGRTKELSVADKVLKGLLNKDKSYVGKINEDVTRFISVSYTHLTLPTILLV
;
A
#
# COMPACT_ATOMS: atom_id res chain seq x y z
N MET A 1 -15.85 35.95 15.84
CA MET A 1 -15.76 37.12 14.95
C MET A 1 -16.70 36.92 13.77
N LYS A 2 -17.71 37.83 13.57
CA LYS A 2 -18.58 37.79 12.38
C LYS A 2 -17.73 38.14 11.13
N LYS A 3 -17.57 37.22 10.17
CA LYS A 3 -16.95 37.51 8.86
C LYS A 3 -17.85 38.55 8.15
N ARG A 4 -17.37 39.78 8.01
CA ARG A 4 -18.03 40.82 7.20
C ARG A 4 -17.98 40.37 5.74
N ARG A 5 -19.16 40.20 5.10
CA ARG A 5 -19.24 39.95 3.66
C ARG A 5 -19.05 41.30 2.95
N LEU A 6 -18.03 41.34 2.08
CA LEU A 6 -17.81 42.50 1.21
C LEU A 6 -18.89 42.54 0.13
N SER A 7 -19.34 43.74 -0.23
CA SER A 7 -20.26 43.95 -1.34
C SER A 7 -19.50 43.88 -2.68
N SER A 8 -20.20 43.55 -3.75
CA SER A 8 -19.60 43.55 -5.11
C SER A 8 -19.03 44.92 -5.48
N LYS A 9 -19.57 46.01 -4.97
CA LYS A 9 -19.08 47.38 -5.18
C LYS A 9 -17.71 47.59 -4.51
N GLU A 10 -17.61 47.21 -3.23
CA GLU A 10 -16.35 47.28 -2.47
C GLU A 10 -15.23 46.48 -3.11
N ILE A 11 -15.56 45.29 -3.63
CA ILE A 11 -14.57 44.42 -4.36
C ILE A 11 -14.11 45.07 -5.64
N LYS A 12 -15.03 45.65 -6.44
CA LYS A 12 -14.69 46.34 -7.70
C LYS A 12 -13.79 47.54 -7.43
N GLU A 13 -14.16 48.39 -6.46
CA GLU A 13 -13.38 49.56 -6.07
C GLU A 13 -11.96 49.14 -5.60
N PHE A 14 -11.87 48.12 -4.81
CA PHE A 14 -10.58 47.59 -4.36
C PHE A 14 -9.69 47.13 -5.53
N LEU A 15 -10.25 46.35 -6.48
CA LEU A 15 -9.46 45.85 -7.64
C LEU A 15 -9.05 46.96 -8.60
N VAL A 16 -9.86 47.99 -8.77
CA VAL A 16 -9.51 49.16 -9.58
C VAL A 16 -8.37 49.96 -8.94
N LEU A 17 -8.35 50.08 -7.63
CA LEU A 17 -7.29 50.75 -6.87
C LEU A 17 -6.03 49.91 -6.75
N ASN A 18 -6.10 48.59 -6.96
CA ASN A 18 -4.99 47.66 -6.85
C ASN A 18 -4.88 46.77 -8.10
N PRO A 19 -4.49 47.34 -9.27
CA PRO A 19 -4.46 46.62 -10.55
C PRO A 19 -3.46 45.44 -10.55
N ASP A 20 -2.46 45.48 -9.70
CA ASP A 20 -1.41 44.47 -9.52
C ASP A 20 -1.78 43.39 -8.48
N PHE A 21 -3.02 43.42 -7.96
CA PHE A 21 -3.47 42.49 -6.91
C PHE A 21 -3.27 41.02 -7.31
N PHE A 22 -3.66 40.62 -8.51
CA PHE A 22 -3.53 39.24 -8.99
C PHE A 22 -2.09 38.83 -9.32
N VAL A 23 -1.25 39.82 -9.67
CA VAL A 23 0.18 39.56 -9.87
C VAL A 23 0.88 39.30 -8.54
N LYS A 24 0.45 39.99 -7.47
CA LYS A 24 0.99 39.81 -6.12
C LYS A 24 0.40 38.58 -5.37
N ASN A 25 -0.77 38.11 -5.81
CA ASN A 25 -1.51 37.00 -5.18
C ASN A 25 -1.94 35.99 -6.25
N PRO A 26 -1.00 35.27 -6.87
CA PRO A 26 -1.29 34.33 -7.95
C PRO A 26 -2.16 33.14 -7.48
N GLU A 27 -2.11 32.78 -6.20
CA GLU A 27 -2.95 31.75 -5.59
C GLU A 27 -4.43 32.10 -5.65
N VAL A 28 -4.78 33.40 -5.53
CA VAL A 28 -6.17 33.86 -5.65
C VAL A 28 -6.66 33.71 -7.09
N LEU A 29 -5.83 34.05 -8.07
CA LEU A 29 -6.18 33.89 -9.49
C LEU A 29 -6.41 32.41 -9.86
N ASN A 30 -5.62 31.50 -9.29
CA ASN A 30 -5.77 30.06 -9.51
C ASN A 30 -7.05 29.49 -8.90
N SER A 31 -7.59 30.13 -7.85
CA SER A 31 -8.82 29.68 -7.18
C SER A 31 -10.10 30.31 -7.73
N VAL A 32 -9.98 31.34 -8.59
CA VAL A 32 -11.12 32.04 -9.19
C VAL A 32 -11.46 31.43 -10.55
N GLU A 33 -12.72 31.00 -10.70
CA GLU A 33 -13.26 30.53 -11.98
C GLU A 33 -13.68 31.74 -12.82
N LEU A 34 -12.88 32.08 -13.84
CA LEU A 34 -13.13 33.19 -14.75
C LEU A 34 -13.96 32.67 -15.94
N VAL A 35 -15.28 32.94 -15.90
CA VAL A 35 -16.14 32.62 -17.04
C VAL A 35 -16.08 33.77 -18.05
N HIS A 36 -15.49 33.55 -19.21
CA HIS A 36 -15.56 34.47 -20.35
C HIS A 36 -16.90 34.32 -21.09
N GLN A 37 -17.65 35.38 -21.15
CA GLN A 37 -18.85 35.46 -22.01
C GLN A 37 -18.42 35.71 -23.48
N SER A 38 -17.81 34.76 -24.12
CA SER A 38 -17.49 34.79 -25.55
C SER A 38 -18.55 34.05 -26.37
N GLY A 39 -19.81 34.46 -26.27
CA GLY A 39 -20.90 33.88 -27.09
C GLY A 39 -20.89 32.36 -27.16
N ASN A 40 -21.37 31.77 -28.26
CA ASN A 40 -21.38 30.30 -28.50
C ASN A 40 -20.01 29.72 -28.91
N ALA A 41 -18.93 30.50 -28.91
CA ALA A 41 -17.61 30.05 -29.28
C ALA A 41 -16.79 29.79 -28.01
N VAL A 42 -16.46 28.51 -27.76
CA VAL A 42 -15.51 28.12 -26.68
C VAL A 42 -14.14 28.72 -27.00
N SER A 43 -13.62 29.55 -26.11
CA SER A 43 -12.28 30.13 -26.27
C SER A 43 -11.23 29.01 -26.24
N LEU A 44 -10.41 28.91 -27.27
CA LEU A 44 -9.29 27.95 -27.34
C LEU A 44 -8.34 28.14 -26.17
N ILE A 45 -8.16 29.38 -25.69
CA ILE A 45 -7.32 29.70 -24.52
C ILE A 45 -7.91 29.10 -23.24
N GLU A 46 -9.23 29.23 -23.02
CA GLU A 46 -9.90 28.62 -21.88
C GLU A 46 -9.73 27.10 -21.90
N LYS A 47 -9.89 26.49 -23.06
CA LYS A 47 -9.70 25.04 -23.22
C LYS A 47 -8.26 24.60 -22.96
N GLN A 48 -7.30 25.39 -23.41
CA GLN A 48 -5.88 25.14 -23.09
C GLN A 48 -5.60 25.26 -21.60
N VAL A 49 -6.12 26.29 -20.94
CA VAL A 49 -5.94 26.48 -19.48
C VAL A 49 -6.59 25.32 -18.71
N GLU A 50 -7.79 24.88 -19.09
CA GLU A 50 -8.45 23.72 -18.50
C GLU A 50 -7.62 22.45 -18.65
N LEU A 51 -7.09 22.18 -19.85
CA LEU A 51 -6.22 21.04 -20.10
C LEU A 51 -4.93 21.10 -19.29
N LEU A 52 -4.30 22.27 -19.19
CA LEU A 52 -3.10 22.46 -18.40
C LEU A 52 -3.36 22.23 -16.92
N ARG A 53 -4.45 22.74 -16.38
CA ARG A 53 -4.86 22.49 -14.98
C ARG A 53 -5.12 21.01 -14.72
N THR A 54 -5.84 20.34 -15.62
CA THR A 54 -6.11 18.90 -15.53
C THR A 54 -4.82 18.08 -15.54
N ASN A 55 -3.91 18.41 -16.46
CA ASN A 55 -2.61 17.74 -16.56
C ASN A 55 -1.73 18.00 -15.33
N TYR A 56 -1.73 19.23 -14.83
CA TYR A 56 -0.99 19.57 -13.60
C TYR A 56 -1.51 18.78 -12.40
N ASN A 57 -2.82 18.76 -12.18
CA ASN A 57 -3.42 18.00 -11.07
C ASN A 57 -3.12 16.52 -11.21
N SER A 58 -3.33 15.93 -12.39
CA SER A 58 -3.03 14.51 -12.64
C SER A 58 -1.54 14.19 -12.42
N THR A 59 -0.63 15.09 -12.77
CA THR A 59 0.81 14.88 -12.53
C THR A 59 1.16 14.99 -11.05
N THR A 60 0.52 15.92 -10.35
CA THR A 60 0.69 16.07 -8.90
C THR A 60 0.18 14.84 -8.15
N ASP A 61 -0.98 14.32 -8.52
CA ASP A 61 -1.53 13.11 -7.92
C ASP A 61 -0.60 11.91 -8.13
N LYS A 62 -0.11 11.70 -9.35
CA LYS A 62 0.87 10.65 -9.67
C LYS A 62 2.15 10.79 -8.87
N LEU A 63 2.63 12.02 -8.66
CA LEU A 63 3.81 12.28 -7.84
C LEU A 63 3.56 11.90 -6.38
N MET A 64 2.39 12.25 -5.83
CA MET A 64 2.02 11.87 -4.47
C MET A 64 1.92 10.36 -4.30
N ASP A 65 1.32 9.67 -5.27
CA ASP A 65 1.27 8.20 -5.29
C ASP A 65 2.68 7.58 -5.31
N LEU A 66 3.58 8.09 -6.13
CA LEU A 66 4.97 7.63 -6.19
C LEU A 66 5.71 7.86 -4.88
N LEU A 67 5.52 9.01 -4.23
CA LEU A 67 6.11 9.29 -2.92
C LEU A 67 5.56 8.34 -1.85
N GLN A 68 4.27 8.03 -1.88
CA GLN A 68 3.67 7.06 -0.95
C GLN A 68 4.23 5.65 -1.17
N VAL A 69 4.38 5.22 -2.43
CA VAL A 69 5.00 3.92 -2.75
C VAL A 69 6.46 3.88 -2.29
N ALA A 70 7.23 4.95 -2.53
CA ALA A 70 8.62 5.03 -2.09
C ALA A 70 8.72 4.93 -0.55
N LYS A 71 7.87 5.65 0.18
CA LYS A 71 7.83 5.56 1.64
C LYS A 71 7.49 4.15 2.12
N ASN A 72 6.47 3.52 1.54
CA ASN A 72 6.10 2.15 1.89
C ASN A 72 7.25 1.16 1.63
N ASN A 73 8.00 1.35 0.54
CA ASN A 73 9.16 0.52 0.24
C ASN A 73 10.28 0.71 1.27
N ASP A 74 10.55 1.95 1.70
CA ASP A 74 11.53 2.25 2.74
C ASP A 74 11.15 1.59 4.08
N ASP A 75 9.86 1.64 4.46
CA ASP A 75 9.34 0.99 5.66
C ASP A 75 9.53 -0.54 5.59
N ILE A 76 9.14 -1.18 4.46
CA ILE A 76 9.33 -2.62 4.24
C ILE A 76 10.82 -2.98 4.28
N PHE A 77 11.68 -2.18 3.68
CA PHE A 77 13.12 -2.41 3.68
C PHE A 77 13.70 -2.36 5.10
N ALA A 78 13.27 -1.38 5.92
CA ALA A 78 13.70 -1.26 7.31
C ALA A 78 13.26 -2.49 8.14
N LEU A 79 12.02 -2.94 7.99
CA LEU A 79 11.49 -4.13 8.66
C LEU A 79 12.24 -5.40 8.21
N THR A 80 12.46 -5.54 6.91
CA THR A 80 13.21 -6.69 6.36
C THR A 80 14.64 -6.72 6.88
N LYS A 81 15.32 -5.57 6.92
CA LYS A 81 16.67 -5.47 7.48
C LYS A 81 16.70 -5.88 8.96
N LYS A 82 15.72 -5.42 9.74
CA LYS A 82 15.59 -5.79 11.16
C LYS A 82 15.44 -7.30 11.32
N LEU A 83 14.52 -7.91 10.57
CA LEU A 83 14.30 -9.35 10.58
C LEU A 83 15.59 -10.13 10.23
N ILE A 84 16.29 -9.73 9.16
CA ILE A 84 17.53 -10.39 8.75
C ILE A 84 18.58 -10.34 9.87
N LEU A 85 18.75 -9.18 10.53
CA LEU A 85 19.70 -9.06 11.64
C LEU A 85 19.32 -9.98 12.80
N SER A 86 18.06 -10.03 13.18
CA SER A 86 17.58 -10.95 14.24
C SER A 86 17.80 -12.42 13.86
N LEU A 87 17.58 -12.79 12.58
CA LEU A 87 17.83 -14.16 12.12
C LEU A 87 19.31 -14.55 12.12
N ILE A 88 20.23 -13.61 11.88
CA ILE A 88 21.69 -13.86 11.96
C ILE A 88 22.13 -14.11 13.40
N GLU A 89 21.47 -13.49 14.38
CA GLU A 89 21.76 -13.64 15.81
C GLU A 89 21.14 -14.90 16.41
N ALA A 90 20.16 -15.53 15.75
CA ALA A 90 19.48 -16.72 16.22
C ALA A 90 20.42 -17.92 16.34
N SER A 91 20.31 -18.65 17.47
CA SER A 91 21.23 -19.73 17.83
C SER A 91 20.74 -21.12 17.38
N ASN A 92 19.46 -21.28 17.15
CA ASN A 92 18.83 -22.55 16.80
C ASN A 92 17.61 -22.37 15.90
N ILE A 93 17.11 -23.49 15.37
CA ILE A 93 15.99 -23.49 14.40
C ILE A 93 14.66 -23.07 15.03
N GLU A 94 14.46 -23.38 16.32
CA GLU A 94 13.27 -23.01 17.08
C GLU A 94 13.18 -21.48 17.17
N GLU A 95 14.25 -20.85 17.52
CA GLU A 95 14.37 -19.40 17.63
C GLU A 95 14.15 -18.71 16.26
N ILE A 96 14.72 -19.26 15.18
CA ILE A 96 14.49 -18.77 13.81
C ILE A 96 13.00 -18.81 13.47
N VAL A 97 12.32 -19.90 13.77
CA VAL A 97 10.89 -20.06 13.49
C VAL A 97 10.05 -19.06 14.27
N GLU A 98 10.31 -18.90 15.56
CA GLU A 98 9.61 -17.95 16.40
C GLU A 98 9.83 -16.51 15.92
N LEU A 99 11.07 -16.12 15.63
CA LEU A 99 11.42 -14.79 15.11
C LEU A 99 10.69 -14.48 13.80
N VAL A 100 10.64 -15.42 12.87
CA VAL A 100 9.91 -15.23 11.60
C VAL A 100 8.43 -15.04 11.87
N GLU A 101 7.78 -15.94 12.63
CA GLU A 101 6.34 -15.87 12.87
C GLU A 101 5.94 -14.61 13.65
N GLU A 102 6.72 -14.23 14.66
CA GLU A 102 6.46 -13.04 15.45
C GLU A 102 6.68 -11.75 14.64
N SER A 103 7.76 -11.66 13.88
CA SER A 103 8.02 -10.49 13.04
C SER A 103 6.92 -10.27 12.00
N PHE A 104 6.49 -11.32 11.31
CA PHE A 104 5.40 -11.19 10.35
C PHE A 104 4.10 -10.73 11.00
N LYS A 105 3.80 -11.19 12.21
CA LYS A 105 2.60 -10.82 12.94
C LYS A 105 2.68 -9.41 13.52
N SER A 106 3.77 -9.08 14.22
CA SER A 106 3.89 -7.83 14.97
C SER A 106 4.30 -6.64 14.10
N GLU A 107 5.22 -6.86 13.14
CA GLU A 107 5.85 -5.78 12.39
C GLU A 107 5.28 -5.64 10.98
N PHE A 108 5.05 -6.76 10.29
CA PHE A 108 4.45 -6.73 8.95
C PHE A 108 2.91 -6.72 8.98
N GLY A 109 2.28 -6.81 10.16
CA GLY A 109 0.83 -6.73 10.33
C GLY A 109 0.07 -7.90 9.71
N VAL A 110 0.71 -9.04 9.50
CA VAL A 110 0.09 -10.27 9.01
C VAL A 110 -0.71 -10.91 10.14
N LYS A 111 -1.97 -11.24 9.91
CA LYS A 111 -2.86 -11.79 10.96
C LYS A 111 -2.33 -13.09 11.55
N ASP A 112 -1.88 -13.99 10.66
CA ASP A 112 -1.33 -15.29 11.02
C ASP A 112 -0.14 -15.60 10.12
N SER A 113 0.95 -16.04 10.74
CA SER A 113 2.16 -16.49 10.08
C SER A 113 2.55 -17.84 10.62
N LYS A 114 2.96 -18.78 9.76
CA LYS A 114 3.37 -20.11 10.19
C LYS A 114 4.47 -20.68 9.29
N VAL A 115 5.52 -21.17 9.92
CA VAL A 115 6.59 -21.91 9.26
C VAL A 115 6.33 -23.40 9.39
N LEU A 116 6.32 -24.11 8.28
CA LEU A 116 6.15 -25.57 8.21
C LEU A 116 7.33 -26.19 7.44
N PHE A 117 7.82 -27.30 7.94
CA PHE A 117 8.86 -28.10 7.32
C PHE A 117 8.28 -29.34 6.66
N PHE A 118 8.69 -29.61 5.44
CA PHE A 118 8.31 -30.81 4.70
C PHE A 118 9.52 -31.71 4.53
N SER A 119 9.43 -32.94 5.03
CA SER A 119 10.55 -33.91 4.96
C SER A 119 10.04 -35.33 4.75
N GLU A 120 10.85 -36.15 4.08
CA GLU A 120 10.61 -37.59 3.92
C GLU A 120 11.12 -38.39 5.13
N SER A 121 12.02 -37.82 5.93
CA SER A 121 12.57 -38.43 7.13
C SER A 121 12.17 -37.69 8.39
N SER A 122 12.13 -38.38 9.53
CA SER A 122 11.92 -37.74 10.83
C SER A 122 13.10 -36.85 11.18
N LEU A 123 12.96 -35.55 10.92
CA LEU A 123 13.91 -34.54 11.32
C LEU A 123 13.60 -34.06 12.74
N ASN A 124 14.67 -33.74 13.46
CA ASN A 124 14.57 -33.20 14.82
C ASN A 124 14.20 -31.71 14.77
N PHE A 125 13.02 -31.43 14.20
CA PHE A 125 12.44 -30.07 14.13
C PHE A 125 11.41 -29.86 15.24
N PRO A 126 11.01 -28.60 15.51
CA PRO A 126 10.00 -28.28 16.50
C PRO A 126 8.73 -29.10 16.31
N GLN A 127 8.20 -29.65 17.42
CA GLN A 127 7.03 -30.53 17.40
C GLN A 127 5.82 -29.82 16.74
N GLY A 128 5.11 -30.56 15.89
CA GLY A 128 3.89 -30.09 15.22
C GLY A 128 4.14 -29.16 14.01
N ARG A 129 5.38 -28.89 13.63
CA ARG A 129 5.76 -28.05 12.48
C ARG A 129 6.27 -28.86 11.30
N THR A 130 6.52 -30.14 11.47
CA THR A 130 6.98 -31.04 10.41
C THR A 130 5.79 -31.81 9.83
N LYS A 131 5.73 -31.86 8.51
CA LYS A 131 4.75 -32.64 7.75
C LYS A 131 5.49 -33.54 6.76
N GLU A 132 4.92 -34.70 6.48
CA GLU A 132 5.47 -35.62 5.48
C GLU A 132 5.36 -35.03 4.07
N LEU A 133 6.44 -35.00 3.33
CA LEU A 133 6.52 -34.43 1.98
C LEU A 133 5.54 -35.08 1.03
N SER A 134 5.39 -36.40 1.10
CA SER A 134 4.48 -37.20 0.26
C SER A 134 3.00 -36.80 0.45
N VAL A 135 2.62 -36.42 1.66
CA VAL A 135 1.26 -35.95 2.00
C VAL A 135 1.11 -34.49 1.55
N ALA A 136 2.12 -33.66 1.80
CA ALA A 136 2.13 -32.27 1.39
C ALA A 136 1.98 -32.12 -0.12
N ASP A 137 2.71 -32.90 -0.92
CA ASP A 137 2.65 -32.84 -2.38
C ASP A 137 1.25 -33.18 -2.92
N LYS A 138 0.56 -34.15 -2.32
CA LYS A 138 -0.82 -34.50 -2.67
C LYS A 138 -1.83 -33.42 -2.35
N VAL A 139 -1.72 -32.78 -1.18
CA VAL A 139 -2.66 -31.78 -0.71
C VAL A 139 -2.41 -30.42 -1.38
N LEU A 140 -1.15 -30.05 -1.49
CA LEU A 140 -0.76 -28.74 -2.03
C LEU A 140 -0.74 -28.70 -3.57
N LYS A 141 -0.82 -29.88 -4.27
CA LYS A 141 -1.06 -30.02 -5.72
C LYS A 141 -0.33 -28.99 -6.60
N GLY A 142 0.97 -28.90 -6.45
CA GLY A 142 1.80 -27.98 -7.26
C GLY A 142 1.87 -26.54 -6.72
N LEU A 143 1.30 -26.24 -5.57
CA LEU A 143 1.60 -25.01 -4.83
C LEU A 143 3.04 -25.04 -4.29
N LEU A 144 3.57 -26.24 -4.00
CA LEU A 144 4.97 -26.45 -3.66
C LEU A 144 5.81 -26.41 -4.94
N ASN A 145 6.24 -25.24 -5.33
CA ASN A 145 7.21 -25.07 -6.40
C ASN A 145 8.45 -24.39 -5.81
N LYS A 146 9.61 -25.04 -5.97
CA LYS A 146 10.89 -24.58 -5.40
C LYS A 146 11.30 -23.16 -5.86
N ASP A 147 10.77 -22.73 -7.00
CA ASP A 147 11.20 -21.48 -7.64
C ASP A 147 10.13 -20.39 -7.65
N LYS A 148 8.96 -20.62 -7.07
CA LYS A 148 7.84 -19.67 -7.14
C LYS A 148 7.08 -19.57 -5.84
N SER A 149 6.90 -18.33 -5.37
CA SER A 149 5.91 -18.04 -4.32
C SER A 149 4.50 -18.05 -4.90
N TYR A 150 3.55 -18.53 -4.13
CA TYR A 150 2.12 -18.48 -4.47
C TYR A 150 1.41 -17.42 -3.64
N VAL A 151 0.69 -16.53 -4.31
CA VAL A 151 -0.16 -15.53 -3.68
C VAL A 151 -1.59 -15.71 -4.21
N GLY A 152 -2.53 -16.04 -3.35
CA GLY A 152 -3.91 -16.23 -3.77
C GLY A 152 -4.81 -16.90 -2.73
N LYS A 153 -6.03 -17.18 -3.14
CA LYS A 153 -6.99 -17.92 -2.32
C LYS A 153 -6.63 -19.42 -2.37
N ILE A 154 -6.63 -20.05 -1.21
CA ILE A 154 -6.45 -21.49 -1.07
C ILE A 154 -7.79 -22.15 -0.70
N ASN A 155 -7.92 -23.44 -1.03
CA ASN A 155 -9.10 -24.21 -0.68
C ASN A 155 -9.09 -24.61 0.80
N GLU A 156 -10.24 -25.09 1.30
CA GLU A 156 -10.39 -25.49 2.69
C GLU A 156 -9.49 -26.67 3.09
N ASP A 157 -9.23 -27.60 2.19
CA ASP A 157 -8.37 -28.75 2.45
C ASP A 157 -6.93 -28.35 2.72
N VAL A 158 -6.42 -27.41 1.90
CA VAL A 158 -5.08 -26.83 2.08
C VAL A 158 -5.03 -26.01 3.37
N THR A 159 -6.06 -25.21 3.64
CA THR A 159 -6.15 -24.44 4.90
C THR A 159 -6.13 -25.37 6.10
N ARG A 160 -6.92 -26.44 6.09
CA ARG A 160 -6.95 -27.44 7.16
C ARG A 160 -5.62 -28.18 7.33
N PHE A 161 -4.94 -28.47 6.24
CA PHE A 161 -3.64 -29.13 6.27
C PHE A 161 -2.55 -28.25 6.90
N ILE A 162 -2.56 -26.94 6.60
CA ILE A 162 -1.58 -25.97 7.08
C ILE A 162 -1.88 -25.53 8.52
N SER A 163 -3.15 -25.35 8.88
CA SER A 163 -3.56 -24.91 10.21
C SER A 163 -3.74 -26.10 11.15
N VAL A 164 -2.97 -26.12 12.24
CA VAL A 164 -3.05 -27.17 13.28
C VAL A 164 -4.24 -26.96 14.24
N SER A 165 -4.88 -25.78 14.21
CA SER A 165 -6.04 -25.46 15.04
C SER A 165 -7.11 -24.78 14.21
N TYR A 166 -8.16 -25.51 13.91
CA TYR A 166 -9.32 -25.00 13.19
C TYR A 166 -10.34 -24.44 14.18
N THR A 167 -10.35 -23.16 14.38
CA THR A 167 -11.51 -22.43 14.89
C THR A 167 -11.59 -21.09 14.14
N HIS A 168 -12.55 -21.03 13.19
CA HIS A 168 -13.02 -19.82 12.52
C HIS A 168 -11.95 -18.89 11.92
N LEU A 169 -11.34 -19.29 10.79
CA LEU A 169 -10.53 -18.40 9.97
C LEU A 169 -11.30 -17.94 8.74
N THR A 170 -11.59 -16.67 8.69
CA THR A 170 -11.88 -15.95 7.44
C THR A 170 -10.66 -16.13 6.53
N LEU A 171 -10.89 -16.63 5.31
CA LEU A 171 -9.94 -17.02 4.27
C LEU A 171 -8.58 -16.30 4.35
N PRO A 172 -7.50 -16.98 4.75
CA PRO A 172 -6.18 -16.36 4.78
C PRO A 172 -5.59 -16.25 3.37
N THR A 173 -4.91 -15.14 3.11
CA THR A 173 -3.99 -15.03 2.00
C THR A 173 -2.66 -15.64 2.44
N ILE A 174 -2.16 -16.66 1.73
CA ILE A 174 -0.90 -17.34 2.04
C ILE A 174 0.15 -16.94 1.02
N LEU A 175 1.33 -16.59 1.52
CA LEU A 175 2.56 -16.51 0.76
C LEU A 175 3.33 -17.81 1.02
N LEU A 176 3.49 -18.65 0.00
CA LEU A 176 4.39 -19.80 0.02
C LEU A 176 5.69 -19.40 -0.70
N VAL A 177 6.80 -19.49 -0.02
CA VAL A 177 8.14 -19.25 -0.55
C VAL A 177 8.85 -20.56 -0.77
#